data_ceb4be6d095e64a0694e7a96dfd75d3d
#
_entry.id   ceb4be6d095e64a0694e7a96dfd75d3d
#
_cell.length_a   1.000
_cell.length_b   1.000
_cell.length_c   1.000
_cell.angle_alpha   90.00
_cell.angle_beta   90.00
_cell.angle_gamma   90.00
#
_symmetry.space_group_name_H-M   'P 1'
#
loop_
_entity.id
_entity.type
_entity.pdbx_description
1 polymer ?
#
loop_
_entity_poly.entity_id
_entity_poly.type
_entity_poly.pdbx_seq_one_letter_code
_entity_poly.pdbx_strand_id
1 'polypeptide(L)'
;PALDPGHVERATADALKLTQALGYDMNTVELAFVGDVPYAIDYMNSAPDFDVTSLGEAHFGWVVKKMAELCIDLANDRPPASYRWDALLRGPR
;
A
#
# COMPACT_ATOMS: atom_id res chain seq x y z
N PRO A 1 -18.87 0.25 13.43
CA PRO A 1 -19.14 -1.15 13.10
C PRO A 1 -17.85 -1.90 12.82
N ALA A 2 -17.81 -3.15 13.24
CA ALA A 2 -16.66 -4.02 12.98
C ALA A 2 -16.60 -4.36 11.50
N LEU A 3 -15.38 -4.41 10.95
CA LEU A 3 -15.15 -4.83 9.58
C LEU A 3 -15.32 -6.35 9.47
N ASP A 4 -15.87 -6.80 8.34
CA ASP A 4 -15.93 -8.22 8.02
C ASP A 4 -14.51 -8.76 7.84
N PRO A 5 -14.10 -9.83 8.59
CA PRO A 5 -12.75 -10.38 8.47
C PRO A 5 -12.39 -10.84 7.05
N GLY A 6 -13.34 -11.38 6.30
CA GLY A 6 -13.13 -11.77 4.91
C GLY A 6 -12.85 -10.58 4.01
N HIS A 7 -13.52 -9.46 4.24
CA HIS A 7 -13.24 -8.22 3.51
C HIS A 7 -11.86 -7.67 3.85
N VAL A 8 -11.46 -7.72 5.11
CA VAL A 8 -10.12 -7.28 5.53
C VAL A 8 -9.03 -8.11 4.86
N GLU A 9 -9.19 -9.43 4.85
CA GLU A 9 -8.24 -10.34 4.19
C GLU A 9 -8.15 -10.05 2.69
N ARG A 10 -9.29 -9.92 2.01
CA ARG A 10 -9.34 -9.61 0.57
C ARG A 10 -8.72 -8.24 0.28
N ALA A 11 -9.07 -7.22 1.06
CA ALA A 11 -8.54 -5.87 0.89
C ALA A 11 -7.02 -5.85 1.07
N THR A 12 -6.51 -6.55 2.07
CA THR A 12 -5.06 -6.64 2.30
C THR A 12 -4.34 -7.29 1.13
N ALA A 13 -4.85 -8.40 0.62
CA ALA A 13 -4.27 -9.09 -0.53
C ALA A 13 -4.27 -8.22 -1.78
N ASP A 14 -5.38 -7.55 -2.07
CA ASP A 14 -5.51 -6.69 -3.24
C ASP A 14 -4.65 -5.44 -3.14
N ALA A 15 -4.58 -4.81 -1.95
CA ALA A 15 -3.72 -3.66 -1.71
C ALA A 15 -2.23 -4.00 -1.93
N LEU A 16 -1.78 -5.16 -1.46
CA LEU A 16 -0.41 -5.62 -1.68
C LEU A 16 -0.12 -5.85 -3.16
N LYS A 17 -1.05 -6.46 -3.90
CA LYS A 17 -0.90 -6.67 -5.34
C LYS A 17 -0.81 -5.36 -6.10
N LEU A 18 -1.67 -4.40 -5.80
CA LEU A 18 -1.66 -3.08 -6.43
C LEU A 18 -0.35 -2.35 -6.14
N THR A 19 0.07 -2.33 -4.89
CA THR A 19 1.30 -1.67 -4.46
C THR A 19 2.52 -2.25 -5.15
N GLN A 20 2.62 -3.57 -5.22
CA GLN A 20 3.73 -4.26 -5.90
C GLN A 20 3.71 -4.04 -7.41
N ALA A 21 2.54 -4.13 -8.03
CA ALA A 21 2.39 -3.93 -9.48
C ALA A 21 2.76 -2.50 -9.90
N LEU A 22 2.46 -1.51 -9.07
CA LEU A 22 2.79 -0.11 -9.31
C LEU A 22 4.22 0.26 -8.91
N GLY A 23 4.92 -0.61 -8.17
CA GLY A 23 6.30 -0.42 -7.79
C GLY A 23 6.52 0.52 -6.61
N TYR A 24 5.52 0.70 -5.77
CA TYR A 24 5.66 1.51 -4.56
C TYR A 24 6.35 0.73 -3.45
N ASP A 25 7.27 1.38 -2.74
CA ASP A 25 7.79 0.89 -1.46
C ASP A 25 6.78 1.14 -0.34
N MET A 26 6.02 2.23 -0.46
CA MET A 26 4.98 2.63 0.49
C MET A 26 3.80 3.20 -0.31
N ASN A 27 2.59 2.79 0.06
CA ASN A 27 1.38 3.23 -0.61
C ASN A 27 0.19 3.03 0.30
N THR A 28 -0.82 3.86 0.16
CA THR A 28 -2.14 3.61 0.75
C THR A 28 -3.13 3.28 -0.34
N VAL A 29 -4.01 2.34 -0.03
CA VAL A 29 -5.06 1.90 -0.94
C VAL A 29 -6.39 2.02 -0.22
N GLU A 30 -7.32 2.72 -0.86
CA GLU A 30 -8.68 2.89 -0.36
C GLU A 30 -9.61 2.02 -1.19
N LEU A 31 -10.25 1.07 -0.53
CA LEU A 31 -11.17 0.12 -1.16
C LEU A 31 -12.56 0.26 -0.54
N ALA A 32 -13.58 0.13 -1.38
CA ALA A 32 -14.96 0.03 -0.95
C ALA A 32 -15.54 -1.31 -1.41
N PHE A 33 -16.36 -1.93 -0.59
CA PHE A 33 -17.00 -3.20 -0.94
C PHE A 33 -18.48 -2.98 -1.29
N VAL A 34 -18.90 -3.61 -2.38
CA VAL A 34 -20.31 -3.79 -2.71
C VAL A 34 -20.58 -5.28 -2.64
N GLY A 35 -21.28 -5.73 -1.59
CA GLY A 35 -21.32 -7.16 -1.28
C GLY A 35 -19.90 -7.65 -0.97
N ASP A 36 -19.46 -8.66 -1.68
CA ASP A 36 -18.10 -9.22 -1.53
C ASP A 36 -17.11 -8.74 -2.61
N VAL A 37 -17.52 -7.75 -3.42
CA VAL A 37 -16.69 -7.24 -4.52
C VAL A 37 -15.98 -5.95 -4.08
N PRO A 38 -14.65 -5.93 -4.04
CA PRO A 38 -13.88 -4.72 -3.73
C PRO A 38 -13.74 -3.81 -4.95
N TYR A 39 -13.91 -2.52 -4.73
CA TYR A 39 -13.67 -1.48 -5.72
C TYR A 39 -12.55 -0.58 -5.25
N ALA A 40 -11.53 -0.39 -6.07
CA ALA A 40 -10.43 0.52 -5.77
C ALA A 40 -10.88 1.96 -6.01
N ILE A 41 -10.93 2.73 -4.93
CA ILE A 41 -11.33 4.14 -4.96
C ILE A 41 -10.11 5.03 -5.19
N ASP A 42 -9.06 4.80 -4.40
CA ASP A 42 -7.78 5.49 -4.50
C ASP A 42 -6.68 4.48 -4.20
N TYR A 43 -5.76 4.29 -5.12
CA TYR A 43 -4.75 3.23 -4.99
C TYR A 43 -3.33 3.68 -5.36
N MET A 44 -3.13 4.97 -5.55
CA MET A 44 -1.82 5.56 -5.87
C MET A 44 -1.55 6.76 -4.98
N ASN A 45 -1.33 6.50 -3.70
CA ASN A 45 -1.05 7.54 -2.72
C ASN A 45 0.16 7.16 -1.86
N SER A 46 1.34 7.58 -2.29
CA SER A 46 2.60 7.34 -1.58
C SER A 46 2.88 8.36 -0.48
N ALA A 47 2.06 9.39 -0.35
CA ALA A 47 2.21 10.45 0.65
C ALA A 47 0.89 10.75 1.36
N PRO A 48 0.29 9.75 2.03
CA PRO A 48 -0.98 9.93 2.71
C PRO A 48 -0.83 10.76 3.98
N ASP A 49 -1.97 11.22 4.50
CA ASP A 49 -2.02 11.86 5.80
C ASP A 49 -1.87 10.82 6.91
N PHE A 50 -0.65 10.68 7.42
CA PHE A 50 -0.33 9.80 8.55
C PHE A 50 -0.23 10.54 9.88
N ASP A 51 -0.84 11.71 10.00
CA ASP A 51 -0.86 12.47 11.24
C ASP A 51 -1.58 11.69 12.35
N VAL A 52 -1.09 11.82 13.57
CA VAL A 52 -1.69 11.16 14.73
C VAL A 52 -3.15 11.56 14.95
N THR A 53 -3.51 12.79 14.58
CA THR A 53 -4.89 13.26 14.68
C THR A 53 -5.83 12.60 13.68
N SER A 54 -5.31 12.18 12.53
CA SER A 54 -6.06 11.47 11.49
C SER A 54 -6.14 9.97 11.75
N LEU A 55 -5.04 9.36 12.21
CA LEU A 55 -4.95 7.92 12.41
C LEU A 55 -5.38 7.44 13.79
N GLY A 56 -5.21 8.28 14.81
CA GLY A 56 -5.27 7.86 16.21
C GLY A 56 -3.94 7.24 16.67
N GLU A 57 -3.73 7.21 17.98
CA GLU A 57 -2.43 6.83 18.57
C GLU A 57 -1.99 5.41 18.21
N ALA A 58 -2.91 4.45 18.23
CA ALA A 58 -2.60 3.05 17.97
C ALA A 58 -2.11 2.84 16.54
N HIS A 59 -2.83 3.37 15.56
CA HIS A 59 -2.46 3.26 14.16
C HIS A 59 -1.22 4.07 13.84
N PHE A 60 -1.10 5.26 14.42
CA PHE A 60 0.09 6.09 14.26
C PHE A 60 1.35 5.38 14.76
N GLY A 61 1.30 4.78 15.94
CA GLY A 61 2.42 4.02 16.48
C GLY A 61 2.82 2.84 15.59
N TRP A 62 1.86 2.12 15.04
CA TRP A 62 2.10 1.03 14.11
C TRP A 62 2.77 1.53 12.82
N VAL A 63 2.28 2.63 12.25
CA VAL A 63 2.84 3.23 11.03
C VAL A 63 4.27 3.70 11.26
N VAL A 64 4.55 4.39 12.37
CA VAL A 64 5.90 4.85 12.71
C VAL A 64 6.88 3.67 12.77
N LYS A 65 6.49 2.60 13.44
CA LYS A 65 7.31 1.38 13.54
C LYS A 65 7.57 0.77 12.16
N LYS A 66 6.53 0.61 11.35
CA LYS A 66 6.63 0.00 10.02
C LYS A 66 7.45 0.84 9.06
N MET A 67 7.32 2.15 9.11
CA MET A 67 8.13 3.06 8.29
C MET A 67 9.60 3.02 8.69
N ALA A 68 9.89 2.96 9.98
CA ALA A 68 11.26 2.82 10.47
C ALA A 68 11.88 1.49 10.00
N GLU A 69 11.16 0.39 10.11
CA GLU A 69 11.60 -0.92 9.60
C GLU A 69 11.88 -0.88 8.10
N LEU A 70 10.98 -0.29 7.33
CA LEU A 70 11.13 -0.14 5.87
C LEU A 70 12.40 0.66 5.53
N CYS A 71 12.61 1.79 6.18
CA CYS A 71 13.79 2.63 5.94
C CYS A 71 15.09 1.88 6.25
N ILE A 72 15.13 1.12 7.34
CA ILE A 72 16.28 0.31 7.71
C ILE A 72 16.54 -0.78 6.68
N ASP A 73 15.50 -1.49 6.25
CA ASP A 73 15.60 -2.55 5.27
C ASP A 73 16.11 -2.02 3.92
N LEU A 74 15.57 -0.89 3.46
CA LEU A 74 16.01 -0.26 2.21
C LEU A 74 17.43 0.27 2.28
N ALA A 75 17.88 0.75 3.45
CA ALA A 75 19.26 1.20 3.65
C ALA A 75 20.25 0.05 3.60
N ASN A 76 19.86 -1.13 4.10
CA ASN A 76 20.72 -2.31 4.14
C ASN A 76 20.74 -3.10 2.83
N ASP A 77 19.60 -3.24 2.18
CA ASP A 77 19.46 -4.07 0.98
C ASP A 77 18.32 -3.57 0.09
N ARG A 78 18.62 -2.55 -0.72
CA ARG A 78 17.64 -2.02 -1.66
C ARG A 78 17.72 -2.78 -2.99
N PRO A 79 16.72 -3.60 -3.32
CA PRO A 79 16.67 -4.25 -4.64
C PRO A 79 16.49 -3.21 -5.75
N PRO A 80 16.92 -3.50 -6.99
CA PRO A 80 16.62 -2.64 -8.12
C PRO A 80 15.12 -2.45 -8.30
N ALA A 81 14.70 -1.23 -8.61
CA ALA A 81 13.30 -0.95 -8.92
C ALA A 81 12.87 -1.74 -10.15
N SER A 82 11.71 -2.39 -10.07
CA SER A 82 11.14 -3.15 -11.17
C SER A 82 9.64 -2.89 -11.26
N TYR A 83 9.23 -2.27 -12.34
CA TYR A 83 7.84 -1.88 -12.57
C TYR A 83 7.28 -2.61 -13.79
N ARG A 84 6.09 -3.16 -13.67
CA ARG A 84 5.44 -3.86 -14.78
C ARG A 84 5.22 -2.97 -16.01
N TRP A 85 4.95 -1.69 -15.76
CA TRP A 85 4.70 -0.73 -16.82
C TRP A 85 5.97 -0.13 -17.43
N ASP A 86 7.13 -0.41 -16.85
CA ASP A 86 8.41 0.16 -17.28
C ASP A 86 8.74 -0.23 -18.74
N ALA A 87 8.46 -1.46 -19.12
CA ALA A 87 8.65 -1.93 -20.48
C ALA A 87 7.81 -1.16 -21.51
N LEU A 88 6.61 -0.73 -21.11
CA LEU A 88 5.73 0.08 -21.97
C LEU A 88 6.28 1.49 -22.18
N LEU A 89 6.85 2.09 -21.13
CA LEU A 89 7.46 3.42 -21.21
C LEU A 89 8.73 3.44 -22.03
N ARG A 90 9.51 2.36 -21.97
CA ARG A 90 10.77 2.24 -22.74
C ARG A 90 10.53 1.84 -24.19
N GLY A 91 9.31 1.37 -24.51
CA GLY A 91 8.97 0.91 -25.84
C GLY A 91 9.61 -0.43 -26.21
N PRO A 92 9.31 -0.95 -27.40
CA PRO A 92 9.90 -2.21 -27.87
C PRO A 92 11.41 -2.03 -28.10
N ARG A 93 12.13 -3.05 -27.71
CA ARG A 93 13.58 -3.14 -27.94
C ARG A 93 13.88 -4.07 -29.08
#